data_a1942cf67b46dc79b27f662ca6bb8188
#
_entry.id   a1942cf67b46dc79b27f662ca6bb8188
#
_cell.length_a   1.000
_cell.length_b   1.000
_cell.length_c   1.000
_cell.angle_alpha   90.00
_cell.angle_beta   90.00
_cell.angle_gamma   90.00
#
_symmetry.space_group_name_H-M   'P 1'
#
loop_
_entity.id
_entity.type
_entity.pdbx_description
1 polymer ?
#
loop_
_entity_poly.entity_id
_entity_poly.type
_entity_poly.pdbx_seq_one_letter_code
_entity_poly.pdbx_strand_id
1 'polypeptide(L)'
;MAPSAALTPETSPERQSFTRRKAYRLPRLSPPVATIRLNDGNVIPQVALGVYKAPNGKETEEAVMAALDAGYRHIDSAARYANEEACGRAIRRWLDRTGTPRREVFICSKLWDSDHGYEATFDALCSSLDKFGLDYLDLYLIHSPSDNEDKRLQSWRALETAKRLGKVKSIGVSNFGAAHLRNLLDHARVVPAVNQVEVHPFCQREALVDLCRRHNIKIEAYSPLARGNKLEDPTINAIADKYGKTAAQVLINWSAARGNVVLPKSLTTSRIQSNLRSLDFCMAADDIAKIDALGSENYVTGSMHKSKD
;
A
#
# COMPACT_ATOMS: atom_id res chain seq x y z
N MET A 1 63.45 -8.81 74.27
CA MET A 1 62.32 -7.90 74.56
C MET A 1 62.24 -6.96 73.34
N ALA A 2 61.23 -7.20 72.52
CA ALA A 2 60.96 -6.35 71.36
C ALA A 2 59.57 -5.74 71.57
N PRO A 3 59.36 -4.47 71.25
CA PRO A 3 58.03 -3.85 71.41
C PRO A 3 57.13 -4.07 70.16
N SER A 4 55.92 -4.26 70.45
CA SER A 4 54.78 -4.37 69.55
C SER A 4 54.57 -3.12 68.66
N ALA A 5 54.40 -3.38 67.37
CA ALA A 5 53.98 -2.35 66.40
C ALA A 5 52.44 -2.35 66.30
N ALA A 6 51.87 -1.17 66.49
CA ALA A 6 50.43 -0.96 66.35
C ALA A 6 50.02 -0.84 64.83
N LEU A 7 48.99 -1.58 64.49
CA LEU A 7 48.33 -1.51 63.17
C LEU A 7 47.36 -0.34 63.12
N THR A 8 47.53 0.56 62.15
CA THR A 8 46.57 1.64 61.79
C THR A 8 45.49 1.05 60.86
N PRO A 9 44.22 1.49 60.95
CA PRO A 9 43.14 0.97 60.10
C PRO A 9 43.19 1.61 58.72
N GLU A 10 43.12 0.76 57.67
CA GLU A 10 42.95 1.13 56.28
C GLU A 10 41.57 1.75 56.03
N THR A 11 41.60 2.86 55.33
CA THR A 11 40.39 3.56 54.83
C THR A 11 39.75 2.82 53.69
N SER A 12 38.43 2.56 53.80
CA SER A 12 37.60 1.96 52.79
C SER A 12 37.52 2.81 51.50
N PRO A 13 37.52 2.21 50.28
CA PRO A 13 37.30 2.97 49.06
C PRO A 13 35.85 3.38 48.87
N GLU A 14 35.66 4.63 48.44
CA GLU A 14 34.42 5.27 48.10
C GLU A 14 33.55 4.43 47.16
N ARG A 15 32.29 4.30 47.52
CA ARG A 15 31.23 3.71 46.64
C ARG A 15 30.97 4.68 45.47
N GLN A 16 31.48 4.34 44.27
CA GLN A 16 31.10 4.98 43.02
C GLN A 16 29.59 4.77 42.78
N SER A 17 28.86 5.88 42.70
CA SER A 17 27.44 5.92 42.37
C SER A 17 27.24 5.43 40.92
N PHE A 18 26.60 4.26 40.77
CA PHE A 18 26.10 3.80 39.48
C PHE A 18 25.00 4.75 39.00
N THR A 19 25.33 5.61 38.06
CA THR A 19 24.37 6.41 37.31
C THR A 19 23.35 5.49 36.64
N ARG A 20 22.06 5.66 36.96
CA ARG A 20 20.93 4.97 36.33
C ARG A 20 21.01 5.09 34.82
N ARG A 21 21.36 4.00 34.13
CA ARG A 21 21.19 3.87 32.69
C ARG A 21 19.71 4.11 32.36
N LYS A 22 19.40 5.12 31.54
CA LYS A 22 18.10 5.33 30.95
C LYS A 22 17.69 4.03 30.25
N ALA A 23 16.66 3.38 30.76
CA ALA A 23 16.07 2.23 30.09
C ALA A 23 15.52 2.72 28.76
N TYR A 24 16.18 2.36 27.67
CA TYR A 24 15.63 2.50 26.33
C TYR A 24 14.38 1.62 26.26
N ARG A 25 13.22 2.25 26.25
CA ARG A 25 11.96 1.57 25.93
C ARG A 25 12.10 1.10 24.47
N LEU A 26 12.25 -0.19 24.26
CA LEU A 26 12.10 -0.75 22.93
C LEU A 26 10.77 -0.28 22.35
N PRO A 27 10.74 0.21 21.09
CA PRO A 27 9.49 0.61 20.48
C PRO A 27 8.54 -0.60 20.55
N ARG A 28 7.28 -0.36 20.97
CA ARG A 28 6.24 -1.40 20.89
C ARG A 28 6.18 -1.82 19.44
N LEU A 29 6.51 -3.06 19.14
CA LEU A 29 6.27 -3.64 17.84
C LEU A 29 4.77 -3.46 17.56
N SER A 30 4.44 -2.68 16.54
CA SER A 30 3.07 -2.62 16.03
C SER A 30 2.61 -4.04 15.70
N PRO A 31 1.34 -4.40 15.89
CA PRO A 31 0.86 -5.71 15.50
C PRO A 31 1.21 -5.95 14.03
N PRO A 32 1.52 -7.21 13.65
CA PRO A 32 1.92 -7.51 12.28
C PRO A 32 0.84 -7.03 11.31
N VAL A 33 1.24 -6.25 10.31
CA VAL A 33 0.34 -5.78 9.26
C VAL A 33 -0.13 -6.99 8.46
N ALA A 34 -1.44 -7.13 8.26
CA ALA A 34 -1.98 -8.17 7.40
C ALA A 34 -1.37 -8.06 5.99
N THR A 35 -0.94 -9.19 5.43
CA THR A 35 -0.22 -9.23 4.16
C THR A 35 -0.80 -10.29 3.23
N ILE A 36 -0.58 -10.11 1.93
CA ILE A 36 -0.95 -11.03 0.88
C ILE A 36 0.31 -11.45 0.11
N ARG A 37 0.46 -12.75 -0.21
CA ARG A 37 1.52 -13.22 -1.08
C ARG A 37 1.14 -13.03 -2.54
N LEU A 38 2.03 -12.42 -3.32
CA LEU A 38 1.91 -12.24 -4.76
C LEU A 38 2.38 -13.49 -5.52
N ASN A 39 2.04 -13.58 -6.82
CA ASN A 39 2.43 -14.72 -7.68
C ASN A 39 3.95 -14.82 -7.93
N ASP A 40 4.68 -13.75 -7.74
CA ASP A 40 6.14 -13.67 -7.88
C ASP A 40 6.90 -13.93 -6.56
N GLY A 41 6.18 -14.32 -5.50
CA GLY A 41 6.72 -14.67 -4.19
C GLY A 41 6.89 -13.49 -3.22
N ASN A 42 6.80 -12.26 -3.70
CA ASN A 42 6.83 -11.07 -2.84
C ASN A 42 5.57 -10.98 -1.97
N VAL A 43 5.64 -10.16 -0.93
CA VAL A 43 4.55 -9.98 0.03
C VAL A 43 4.12 -8.52 0.03
N ILE A 44 2.82 -8.27 -0.09
CA ILE A 44 2.23 -6.93 -0.12
C ILE A 44 1.35 -6.70 1.12
N PRO A 45 1.49 -5.58 1.84
CA PRO A 45 0.57 -5.22 2.92
C PRO A 45 -0.84 -4.98 2.38
N GLN A 46 -1.84 -5.56 3.05
CA GLN A 46 -3.22 -5.62 2.56
C GLN A 46 -3.97 -4.28 2.58
N VAL A 47 -3.52 -3.32 3.39
CA VAL A 47 -4.08 -1.95 3.40
C VAL A 47 -2.97 -0.96 3.09
N ALA A 48 -3.21 -0.10 2.09
CA ALA A 48 -2.30 0.97 1.72
C ALA A 48 -2.89 2.36 2.00
N LEU A 49 -2.03 3.35 2.17
CA LEU A 49 -2.44 4.74 2.02
C LEU A 49 -2.36 5.12 0.54
N GLY A 50 -3.52 5.36 -0.11
CA GLY A 50 -3.56 6.00 -1.42
C GLY A 50 -3.42 7.52 -1.31
N VAL A 51 -2.64 8.13 -2.23
CA VAL A 51 -2.40 9.59 -2.23
C VAL A 51 -2.95 10.31 -3.47
N TYR A 52 -3.85 9.68 -4.20
CA TYR A 52 -4.50 10.35 -5.35
C TYR A 52 -5.16 11.66 -4.95
N LYS A 53 -4.95 12.73 -5.74
CA LYS A 53 -5.40 14.11 -5.45
C LYS A 53 -4.85 14.71 -4.14
N ALA A 54 -3.80 14.16 -3.57
CA ALA A 54 -3.03 14.85 -2.54
C ALA A 54 -2.03 15.81 -3.23
N PRO A 55 -1.84 17.05 -2.72
CA PRO A 55 -0.92 18.01 -3.34
C PRO A 55 0.55 17.58 -3.14
N ASN A 56 1.44 18.04 -4.04
CA ASN A 56 2.88 17.82 -3.83
C ASN A 56 3.42 18.82 -2.80
N GLY A 57 3.39 18.46 -1.53
CA GLY A 57 3.83 19.34 -0.47
C GLY A 57 3.56 18.81 0.94
N LYS A 58 3.52 19.73 1.89
CA LYS A 58 3.45 19.46 3.32
C LYS A 58 2.27 18.57 3.73
N GLU A 59 1.09 18.78 3.16
CA GLU A 59 -0.11 17.98 3.50
C GLU A 59 0.09 16.49 3.17
N THR A 60 0.70 16.19 2.02
CA THR A 60 1.02 14.81 1.63
C THR A 60 2.12 14.23 2.52
N GLU A 61 3.15 15.01 2.82
CA GLU A 61 4.21 14.59 3.75
C GLU A 61 3.65 14.25 5.13
N GLU A 62 2.80 15.10 5.69
CA GLU A 62 2.14 14.87 6.98
C GLU A 62 1.23 13.64 6.96
N ALA A 63 0.46 13.44 5.88
CA ALA A 63 -0.41 12.28 5.74
C ALA A 63 0.40 10.97 5.64
N VAL A 64 1.48 10.94 4.86
CA VAL A 64 2.36 9.78 4.73
C VAL A 64 3.06 9.49 6.07
N MET A 65 3.58 10.52 6.75
CA MET A 65 4.17 10.37 8.08
C MET A 65 3.17 9.81 9.10
N ALA A 66 1.95 10.37 9.15
CA ALA A 66 0.88 9.90 10.03
C ALA A 66 0.48 8.45 9.75
N ALA A 67 0.45 8.06 8.47
CA ALA A 67 0.15 6.68 8.08
C ALA A 67 1.25 5.71 8.57
N LEU A 68 2.51 6.01 8.29
CA LEU A 68 3.64 5.19 8.73
C LEU A 68 3.72 5.09 10.26
N ASP A 69 3.47 6.20 10.98
CA ASP A 69 3.41 6.23 12.45
C ASP A 69 2.22 5.42 13.00
N ALA A 70 1.09 5.41 12.29
CA ALA A 70 -0.07 4.59 12.63
C ALA A 70 0.15 3.09 12.40
N GLY A 71 1.17 2.72 11.62
CA GLY A 71 1.49 1.32 11.31
C GLY A 71 1.26 0.89 9.86
N TYR A 72 0.85 1.80 8.96
CA TYR A 72 0.88 1.47 7.53
C TYR A 72 2.29 1.10 7.09
N ARG A 73 2.35 0.15 6.18
CA ARG A 73 3.60 -0.27 5.53
C ARG A 73 3.49 -0.29 4.00
N HIS A 74 2.41 0.29 3.45
CA HIS A 74 2.18 0.37 2.02
C HIS A 74 1.69 1.78 1.66
N ILE A 75 2.41 2.44 0.73
CA ILE A 75 2.07 3.76 0.17
C ILE A 75 1.88 3.61 -1.33
N ASP A 76 0.72 4.02 -1.85
CA ASP A 76 0.38 3.98 -3.27
C ASP A 76 0.31 5.40 -3.86
N SER A 77 1.24 5.70 -4.77
CA SER A 77 1.30 6.92 -5.56
C SER A 77 1.26 6.62 -7.07
N ALA A 78 1.51 7.61 -7.90
CA ALA A 78 1.67 7.50 -9.34
C ALA A 78 2.34 8.75 -9.92
N ALA A 79 3.06 8.63 -11.04
CA ALA A 79 3.63 9.77 -11.76
C ALA A 79 2.55 10.84 -12.08
N ARG A 80 1.34 10.40 -12.50
CA ARG A 80 0.19 11.27 -12.80
C ARG A 80 -0.31 12.09 -11.61
N TYR A 81 -0.06 11.64 -10.36
CA TYR A 81 -0.49 12.37 -9.17
C TYR A 81 0.40 13.56 -8.86
N ALA A 82 1.59 13.59 -9.47
CA ALA A 82 2.59 14.66 -9.32
C ALA A 82 3.00 14.91 -7.85
N ASN A 83 2.96 13.87 -6.99
CA ASN A 83 3.28 13.97 -5.55
C ASN A 83 4.30 12.92 -5.06
N GLU A 84 5.00 12.24 -5.98
CA GLU A 84 6.03 11.26 -5.67
C GLU A 84 7.15 11.85 -4.81
N GLU A 85 7.54 13.10 -5.08
CA GLU A 85 8.58 13.80 -4.29
C GLU A 85 8.19 14.00 -2.84
N ALA A 86 6.95 14.46 -2.58
CA ALA A 86 6.45 14.64 -1.21
C ALA A 86 6.37 13.31 -0.48
N CYS A 87 5.89 12.26 -1.15
CA CYS A 87 5.90 10.90 -0.59
C CYS A 87 7.33 10.43 -0.28
N GLY A 88 8.25 10.61 -1.21
CA GLY A 88 9.66 10.24 -1.04
C GLY A 88 10.33 10.95 0.14
N ARG A 89 10.14 12.28 0.27
CA ARG A 89 10.67 13.03 1.42
C ARG A 89 10.12 12.51 2.74
N ALA A 90 8.81 12.27 2.82
CA ALA A 90 8.17 11.75 4.03
C ALA A 90 8.66 10.35 4.40
N ILE A 91 8.75 9.45 3.42
CA ILE A 91 9.21 8.07 3.63
C ILE A 91 10.66 8.07 4.13
N ARG A 92 11.58 8.73 3.43
CA ARG A 92 12.98 8.79 3.85
C ARG A 92 13.15 9.39 5.25
N ARG A 93 12.48 10.52 5.51
CA ARG A 93 12.49 11.15 6.84
C ARG A 93 11.96 10.22 7.94
N TRP A 94 10.93 9.43 7.63
CA TRP A 94 10.39 8.46 8.58
C TRP A 94 11.36 7.30 8.82
N LEU A 95 11.97 6.76 7.77
CA LEU A 95 12.98 5.70 7.87
C LEU A 95 14.19 6.16 8.71
N ASP A 96 14.72 7.34 8.43
CA ASP A 96 15.84 7.94 9.16
C ASP A 96 15.49 8.16 10.65
N ARG A 97 14.31 8.71 10.92
CA ARG A 97 13.86 8.97 12.29
C ARG A 97 13.68 7.70 13.11
N THR A 98 13.20 6.64 12.50
CA THR A 98 12.84 5.40 13.21
C THR A 98 13.92 4.33 13.18
N GLY A 99 14.91 4.47 12.30
CA GLY A 99 15.89 3.42 12.02
C GLY A 99 15.29 2.18 11.32
N THR A 100 14.08 2.29 10.79
CA THR A 100 13.40 1.18 10.10
C THR A 100 14.07 0.90 8.75
N PRO A 101 14.42 -0.35 8.43
CA PRO A 101 14.99 -0.67 7.13
C PRO A 101 14.01 -0.39 5.97
N ARG A 102 14.51 0.09 4.82
CA ARG A 102 13.70 0.39 3.61
C ARG A 102 12.81 -0.78 3.17
N ARG A 103 13.26 -2.02 3.34
CA ARG A 103 12.51 -3.23 2.98
C ARG A 103 11.22 -3.45 3.79
N GLU A 104 11.05 -2.75 4.90
CA GLU A 104 9.84 -2.85 5.74
C GLU A 104 8.69 -1.96 5.24
N VAL A 105 8.93 -1.13 4.21
CA VAL A 105 7.92 -0.24 3.62
C VAL A 105 7.75 -0.59 2.15
N PHE A 106 6.53 -0.89 1.76
CA PHE A 106 6.13 -1.24 0.40
C PHE A 106 5.68 0.03 -0.35
N ILE A 107 6.36 0.37 -1.43
CA ILE A 107 6.10 1.59 -2.22
C ILE A 107 5.65 1.19 -3.61
N CYS A 108 4.46 1.67 -3.98
CA CYS A 108 3.89 1.53 -5.31
C CYS A 108 3.87 2.87 -6.05
N SER A 109 4.23 2.84 -7.33
CA SER A 109 3.97 3.93 -8.28
C SER A 109 3.53 3.39 -9.64
N LYS A 110 3.27 4.28 -10.61
CA LYS A 110 2.63 3.89 -11.87
C LYS A 110 3.15 4.73 -13.03
N LEU A 111 3.35 4.04 -14.17
CA LEU A 111 3.63 4.62 -15.48
C LEU A 111 2.40 5.37 -15.99
N TRP A 112 2.56 6.61 -16.43
CA TRP A 112 1.45 7.33 -17.03
C TRP A 112 1.31 7.03 -18.54
N ASP A 113 0.13 7.30 -19.08
CA ASP A 113 -0.25 6.94 -20.46
C ASP A 113 0.62 7.60 -21.55
N SER A 114 1.15 8.81 -21.31
CA SER A 114 2.07 9.47 -22.23
C SER A 114 3.40 8.76 -22.43
N ASP A 115 3.78 7.92 -21.46
CA ASP A 115 5.12 7.35 -21.35
C ASP A 115 5.16 5.87 -21.77
N HIS A 116 4.13 5.41 -22.50
CA HIS A 116 4.11 4.07 -23.07
C HIS A 116 5.15 3.90 -24.19
N GLY A 117 5.77 2.74 -24.22
CA GLY A 117 6.88 2.33 -25.10
C GLY A 117 8.06 1.84 -24.27
N TYR A 118 9.00 1.12 -24.88
CA TYR A 118 10.07 0.47 -24.11
C TYR A 118 10.98 1.47 -23.39
N GLU A 119 11.62 2.38 -24.14
CA GLU A 119 12.56 3.36 -23.60
C GLU A 119 11.82 4.39 -22.70
N ALA A 120 10.70 4.94 -23.17
CA ALA A 120 9.93 5.91 -22.41
C ALA A 120 9.46 5.36 -21.06
N THR A 121 9.08 4.08 -21.01
CA THR A 121 8.68 3.42 -19.74
C THR A 121 9.87 3.30 -18.78
N PHE A 122 11.05 2.98 -19.29
CA PHE A 122 12.25 2.86 -18.48
C PHE A 122 12.68 4.21 -17.91
N ASP A 123 12.66 5.26 -18.73
CA ASP A 123 12.96 6.64 -18.34
C ASP A 123 11.96 7.15 -17.30
N ALA A 124 10.67 6.88 -17.49
CA ALA A 124 9.63 7.24 -16.52
C ALA A 124 9.81 6.55 -15.17
N LEU A 125 10.21 5.28 -15.17
CA LEU A 125 10.55 4.57 -13.93
C LEU A 125 11.77 5.19 -13.23
N CYS A 126 12.83 5.49 -13.97
CA CYS A 126 14.01 6.18 -13.41
C CYS A 126 13.62 7.54 -12.81
N SER A 127 12.81 8.32 -13.52
CA SER A 127 12.27 9.59 -13.02
C SER A 127 11.45 9.41 -11.72
N SER A 128 10.63 8.36 -11.62
CA SER A 128 9.88 8.06 -10.40
C SER A 128 10.84 7.70 -9.25
N LEU A 129 11.86 6.88 -9.50
CA LEU A 129 12.88 6.53 -8.49
C LEU A 129 13.60 7.77 -7.98
N ASP A 130 14.01 8.68 -8.87
CA ASP A 130 14.67 9.94 -8.51
C ASP A 130 13.77 10.83 -7.65
N LYS A 131 12.49 10.98 -8.02
CA LYS A 131 11.50 11.75 -7.24
C LYS A 131 11.29 11.17 -5.84
N PHE A 132 11.17 9.85 -5.73
CA PHE A 132 11.11 9.21 -4.41
C PHE A 132 12.44 9.28 -3.66
N GLY A 133 13.57 9.40 -4.38
CA GLY A 133 14.93 9.27 -3.85
C GLY A 133 15.18 7.87 -3.31
N LEU A 134 14.83 6.85 -4.08
CA LEU A 134 14.91 5.44 -3.73
C LEU A 134 15.63 4.65 -4.82
N ASP A 135 16.34 3.58 -4.44
CA ASP A 135 17.05 2.71 -5.37
C ASP A 135 16.12 1.74 -6.11
N TYR A 136 14.97 1.41 -5.49
CA TYR A 136 13.96 0.51 -6.05
C TYR A 136 12.54 0.85 -5.56
N LEU A 137 11.54 0.46 -6.35
CA LEU A 137 10.14 0.39 -5.93
C LEU A 137 9.75 -1.07 -5.64
N ASP A 138 8.78 -1.26 -4.73
CA ASP A 138 8.27 -2.59 -4.44
C ASP A 138 7.28 -3.06 -5.50
N LEU A 139 6.50 -2.13 -6.08
CA LEU A 139 5.56 -2.40 -7.16
C LEU A 139 5.55 -1.22 -8.14
N TYR A 140 5.58 -1.52 -9.44
CA TYR A 140 5.35 -0.52 -10.47
C TYR A 140 4.31 -1.01 -11.46
N LEU A 141 3.30 -0.18 -11.73
CA LEU A 141 2.13 -0.53 -12.52
C LEU A 141 2.11 0.24 -13.85
N ILE A 142 1.62 -0.37 -14.92
CA ILE A 142 1.06 0.38 -16.03
C ILE A 142 -0.27 0.97 -15.55
N HIS A 143 -0.42 2.33 -15.55
CA HIS A 143 -1.54 3.02 -14.90
C HIS A 143 -2.88 2.76 -15.58
N SER A 144 -2.87 2.70 -16.92
CA SER A 144 -4.02 2.29 -17.71
C SER A 144 -3.55 1.67 -19.04
N PRO A 145 -4.39 0.83 -19.67
CA PRO A 145 -4.03 0.28 -20.97
C PRO A 145 -4.04 1.40 -22.03
N SER A 146 -2.94 1.57 -22.74
CA SER A 146 -2.89 2.44 -23.92
C SER A 146 -3.81 1.90 -25.02
N ASP A 147 -4.41 2.78 -25.82
CA ASP A 147 -5.13 2.38 -27.04
C ASP A 147 -4.19 1.73 -28.09
N ASN A 148 -2.87 2.00 -27.98
CA ASN A 148 -1.85 1.38 -28.81
C ASN A 148 -1.33 0.11 -28.14
N GLU A 149 -1.73 -1.03 -28.69
CA GLU A 149 -1.36 -2.37 -28.19
C GLU A 149 0.16 -2.59 -28.19
N ASP A 150 0.84 -2.25 -29.30
CA ASP A 150 2.30 -2.45 -29.41
C ASP A 150 3.06 -1.67 -28.36
N LYS A 151 2.69 -0.41 -28.13
CA LYS A 151 3.30 0.40 -27.06
C LYS A 151 3.04 -0.17 -25.67
N ARG A 152 1.82 -0.67 -25.43
CA ARG A 152 1.46 -1.33 -24.16
C ARG A 152 2.34 -2.55 -23.91
N LEU A 153 2.52 -3.41 -24.93
CA LEU A 153 3.37 -4.60 -24.83
C LEU A 153 4.86 -4.23 -24.70
N GLN A 154 5.33 -3.18 -25.37
CA GLN A 154 6.69 -2.65 -25.19
C GLN A 154 6.90 -2.16 -23.76
N SER A 155 5.92 -1.45 -23.18
CA SER A 155 5.98 -1.01 -21.78
C SER A 155 6.10 -2.20 -20.83
N TRP A 156 5.32 -3.27 -21.08
CA TRP A 156 5.41 -4.47 -20.25
C TRP A 156 6.81 -5.11 -20.31
N ARG A 157 7.40 -5.23 -21.51
CA ARG A 157 8.78 -5.73 -21.68
C ARG A 157 9.81 -4.86 -20.95
N ALA A 158 9.63 -3.55 -20.93
CA ALA A 158 10.47 -2.64 -20.15
C ALA A 158 10.36 -2.91 -18.64
N LEU A 159 9.14 -3.13 -18.13
CA LEU A 159 8.92 -3.50 -16.72
C LEU A 159 9.54 -4.86 -16.38
N GLU A 160 9.44 -5.86 -17.26
CA GLU A 160 10.12 -7.15 -17.08
C GLU A 160 11.65 -6.99 -16.98
N THR A 161 12.21 -6.09 -17.80
CA THR A 161 13.64 -5.75 -17.74
C THR A 161 13.98 -5.02 -16.43
N ALA A 162 13.17 -4.04 -16.03
CA ALA A 162 13.36 -3.31 -14.78
C ALA A 162 13.32 -4.23 -13.55
N LYS A 163 12.41 -5.22 -13.55
CA LYS A 163 12.34 -6.26 -12.51
C LYS A 163 13.62 -7.09 -12.48
N ARG A 164 14.11 -7.54 -13.61
CA ARG A 164 15.38 -8.31 -13.71
C ARG A 164 16.58 -7.51 -13.22
N LEU A 165 16.60 -6.20 -13.45
CA LEU A 165 17.65 -5.28 -12.99
C LEU A 165 17.50 -4.88 -11.52
N GLY A 166 16.45 -5.32 -10.84
CA GLY A 166 16.19 -5.01 -9.42
C GLY A 166 15.69 -3.58 -9.16
N LYS A 167 15.32 -2.84 -10.20
CA LYS A 167 14.72 -1.49 -10.07
C LYS A 167 13.29 -1.53 -9.52
N VAL A 168 12.61 -2.66 -9.73
CA VAL A 168 11.30 -2.95 -9.14
C VAL A 168 11.26 -4.39 -8.64
N LYS A 169 10.54 -4.65 -7.56
CA LYS A 169 10.39 -6.00 -6.99
C LYS A 169 9.25 -6.76 -7.65
N SER A 170 8.12 -6.12 -7.84
CA SER A 170 6.93 -6.66 -8.49
C SER A 170 6.45 -5.71 -9.59
N ILE A 171 5.85 -6.26 -10.64
CA ILE A 171 5.28 -5.51 -11.73
C ILE A 171 3.81 -5.89 -11.91
N GLY A 172 3.00 -4.94 -12.30
CA GLY A 172 1.57 -5.14 -12.47
C GLY A 172 0.94 -4.12 -13.40
N VAL A 173 -0.37 -4.15 -13.43
CA VAL A 173 -1.17 -3.27 -14.27
C VAL A 173 -2.27 -2.61 -13.45
N SER A 174 -2.85 -1.56 -13.99
CA SER A 174 -4.02 -0.89 -13.44
C SER A 174 -5.01 -0.59 -14.55
N ASN A 175 -6.30 -0.67 -14.23
CA ASN A 175 -7.40 -0.40 -15.16
C ASN A 175 -7.44 -1.31 -16.40
N PHE A 176 -6.83 -2.49 -16.35
CA PHE A 176 -6.93 -3.49 -17.40
C PHE A 176 -8.24 -4.26 -17.27
N GLY A 177 -9.06 -4.24 -18.31
CA GLY A 177 -10.20 -5.11 -18.47
C GLY A 177 -9.81 -6.51 -18.93
N ALA A 178 -10.80 -7.39 -19.08
CA ALA A 178 -10.55 -8.79 -19.42
C ALA A 178 -9.83 -8.97 -20.77
N ALA A 179 -10.21 -8.20 -21.79
CA ALA A 179 -9.53 -8.23 -23.09
C ALA A 179 -8.07 -7.79 -23.01
N HIS A 180 -7.79 -6.72 -22.30
CA HIS A 180 -6.42 -6.22 -22.09
C HIS A 180 -5.55 -7.23 -21.34
N LEU A 181 -6.11 -7.87 -20.30
CA LEU A 181 -5.38 -8.89 -19.54
C LEU A 181 -5.07 -10.13 -20.37
N ARG A 182 -6.05 -10.65 -21.17
CA ARG A 182 -5.82 -11.81 -22.05
C ARG A 182 -4.72 -11.51 -23.03
N ASN A 183 -4.83 -10.38 -23.74
CA ASN A 183 -3.80 -9.94 -24.68
C ASN A 183 -2.41 -9.83 -24.04
N LEU A 184 -2.33 -9.26 -22.84
CA LEU A 184 -1.06 -9.15 -22.11
C LEU A 184 -0.51 -10.54 -21.74
N LEU A 185 -1.37 -11.43 -21.23
CA LEU A 185 -0.98 -12.79 -20.81
C LEU A 185 -0.47 -13.65 -21.95
N ASP A 186 -1.00 -13.46 -23.18
CA ASP A 186 -0.54 -14.18 -24.38
C ASP A 186 0.89 -13.78 -24.78
N HIS A 187 1.39 -12.61 -24.33
CA HIS A 187 2.69 -12.06 -24.75
C HIS A 187 3.70 -11.90 -23.59
N ALA A 188 3.23 -11.91 -22.33
CA ALA A 188 4.05 -11.65 -21.16
C ALA A 188 4.91 -12.87 -20.79
N ARG A 189 6.18 -12.63 -20.43
CA ARG A 189 7.05 -13.63 -19.80
C ARG A 189 6.86 -13.69 -18.29
N VAL A 190 6.47 -12.57 -17.70
CA VAL A 190 6.15 -12.43 -16.27
C VAL A 190 4.67 -12.09 -16.17
N VAL A 191 3.91 -12.90 -15.46
CA VAL A 191 2.49 -12.65 -15.19
C VAL A 191 2.38 -11.43 -14.29
N PRO A 192 1.46 -10.46 -14.56
CA PRO A 192 1.22 -9.34 -13.65
C PRO A 192 0.97 -9.82 -12.23
N ALA A 193 1.63 -9.23 -11.25
CA ALA A 193 1.41 -9.58 -9.84
C ALA A 193 0.08 -9.03 -9.33
N VAL A 194 -0.33 -7.88 -9.88
CA VAL A 194 -1.49 -7.10 -9.45
C VAL A 194 -2.22 -6.53 -10.66
N ASN A 195 -3.55 -6.45 -10.58
CA ASN A 195 -4.37 -5.53 -11.36
C ASN A 195 -5.08 -4.57 -10.40
N GLN A 196 -4.69 -3.29 -10.43
CA GLN A 196 -5.28 -2.27 -9.58
C GLN A 196 -6.50 -1.66 -10.29
N VAL A 197 -7.69 -1.90 -9.74
CA VAL A 197 -8.96 -1.49 -10.36
C VAL A 197 -9.94 -0.94 -9.33
N GLU A 198 -10.96 -0.21 -9.80
CA GLU A 198 -12.08 0.17 -8.95
C GLU A 198 -12.84 -1.07 -8.50
N VAL A 199 -12.85 -1.32 -7.17
CA VAL A 199 -13.67 -2.39 -6.56
C VAL A 199 -14.20 -1.91 -5.22
N HIS A 200 -15.53 -1.95 -5.08
CA HIS A 200 -16.27 -1.70 -3.86
C HIS A 200 -17.63 -2.40 -3.97
N PRO A 201 -18.47 -2.49 -2.91
CA PRO A 201 -19.73 -3.24 -2.96
C PRO A 201 -20.66 -2.87 -4.11
N PHE A 202 -20.61 -1.63 -4.58
CA PHE A 202 -21.45 -1.13 -5.68
C PHE A 202 -20.79 -1.24 -7.06
N CYS A 203 -19.57 -1.78 -7.15
CA CYS A 203 -18.83 -2.05 -8.38
C CYS A 203 -17.90 -3.25 -8.13
N GLN A 204 -18.42 -4.45 -8.22
CA GLN A 204 -17.70 -5.67 -7.78
C GLN A 204 -16.84 -6.30 -8.87
N ARG A 205 -17.16 -6.04 -10.14
CA ARG A 205 -16.40 -6.51 -11.32
C ARG A 205 -16.09 -8.01 -11.29
N GLU A 206 -17.07 -8.82 -10.94
CA GLU A 206 -16.88 -10.26 -10.65
C GLU A 206 -16.17 -11.02 -11.76
N ALA A 207 -16.58 -10.83 -13.03
CA ALA A 207 -15.93 -11.50 -14.16
C ALA A 207 -14.43 -11.17 -14.28
N LEU A 208 -14.05 -9.91 -14.05
CA LEU A 208 -12.64 -9.49 -14.07
C LEU A 208 -11.87 -10.02 -12.87
N VAL A 209 -12.48 -9.97 -11.68
CA VAL A 209 -11.89 -10.50 -10.43
C VAL A 209 -11.64 -12.01 -10.58
N ASP A 210 -12.58 -12.75 -11.16
CA ASP A 210 -12.43 -14.18 -11.41
C ASP A 210 -11.35 -14.49 -12.45
N LEU A 211 -11.25 -13.68 -13.50
CA LEU A 211 -10.14 -13.81 -14.46
C LEU A 211 -8.79 -13.61 -13.76
N CYS A 212 -8.65 -12.55 -12.96
CA CYS A 212 -7.44 -12.29 -12.20
C CYS A 212 -7.11 -13.46 -11.25
N ARG A 213 -8.11 -13.97 -10.53
CA ARG A 213 -7.93 -15.12 -9.61
C ARG A 213 -7.41 -16.36 -10.32
N ARG A 214 -7.97 -16.71 -11.49
CA ARG A 214 -7.50 -17.86 -12.30
C ARG A 214 -6.03 -17.77 -12.69
N HIS A 215 -5.51 -16.57 -12.89
CA HIS A 215 -4.10 -16.32 -13.24
C HIS A 215 -3.24 -15.94 -12.02
N ASN A 216 -3.78 -16.09 -10.79
CA ASN A 216 -3.13 -15.68 -9.53
C ASN A 216 -2.67 -14.23 -9.51
N ILE A 217 -3.38 -13.34 -10.22
CA ILE A 217 -3.20 -11.89 -10.21
C ILE A 217 -4.02 -11.34 -9.04
N LYS A 218 -3.40 -10.59 -8.14
CA LYS A 218 -4.11 -9.99 -7.01
C LYS A 218 -4.82 -8.71 -7.43
N ILE A 219 -5.99 -8.49 -6.85
CA ILE A 219 -6.71 -7.22 -7.01
C ILE A 219 -6.20 -6.22 -5.98
N GLU A 220 -5.82 -5.03 -6.45
CA GLU A 220 -5.73 -3.83 -5.63
C GLU A 220 -6.97 -2.97 -5.85
N ALA A 221 -7.80 -2.88 -4.82
CA ALA A 221 -9.09 -2.18 -4.87
C ALA A 221 -8.91 -0.70 -4.55
N TYR A 222 -8.93 0.16 -5.57
CA TYR A 222 -8.99 1.59 -5.33
C TYR A 222 -10.43 2.09 -5.20
N SER A 223 -10.62 3.30 -4.65
CA SER A 223 -11.92 3.89 -4.29
C SER A 223 -12.80 2.95 -3.43
N PRO A 224 -12.25 2.26 -2.42
CA PRO A 224 -13.01 1.27 -1.64
C PRO A 224 -14.23 1.87 -0.93
N LEU A 225 -14.22 3.19 -0.69
CA LEU A 225 -15.32 3.94 -0.06
C LEU A 225 -16.31 4.53 -1.08
N ALA A 226 -16.28 4.10 -2.35
CA ALA A 226 -17.08 4.69 -3.43
C ALA A 226 -17.02 6.25 -3.43
N ARG A 227 -15.80 6.81 -3.15
CA ARG A 227 -15.55 8.26 -2.98
C ARG A 227 -16.41 8.93 -1.89
N GLY A 228 -16.93 8.18 -0.95
CA GLY A 228 -17.81 8.68 0.10
C GLY A 228 -19.30 8.77 -0.27
N ASN A 229 -19.66 8.50 -1.52
CA ASN A 229 -21.05 8.65 -2.00
C ASN A 229 -22.04 7.61 -1.41
N LYS A 230 -21.53 6.60 -0.74
CA LYS A 230 -22.30 5.45 -0.22
C LYS A 230 -22.10 5.22 1.27
N LEU A 231 -21.54 6.17 2.00
CA LEU A 231 -21.35 6.05 3.44
C LEU A 231 -22.67 6.11 4.23
N GLU A 232 -23.73 6.65 3.62
CA GLU A 232 -25.07 6.73 4.21
C GLU A 232 -25.98 5.54 3.81
N ASP A 233 -25.44 4.53 3.12
CA ASP A 233 -26.21 3.34 2.74
C ASP A 233 -26.75 2.63 3.99
N PRO A 234 -28.08 2.35 4.08
CA PRO A 234 -28.70 1.79 5.28
C PRO A 234 -28.17 0.40 5.64
N THR A 235 -27.86 -0.44 4.65
CA THR A 235 -27.30 -1.78 4.87
C THR A 235 -25.91 -1.68 5.47
N ILE A 236 -25.06 -0.80 4.92
CA ILE A 236 -23.71 -0.59 5.41
C ILE A 236 -23.74 -0.03 6.84
N ASN A 237 -24.61 0.95 7.13
CA ASN A 237 -24.73 1.54 8.45
C ASN A 237 -25.27 0.55 9.51
N ALA A 238 -26.27 -0.25 9.17
CA ALA A 238 -26.78 -1.29 10.08
C ALA A 238 -25.70 -2.32 10.46
N ILE A 239 -24.83 -2.68 9.50
CA ILE A 239 -23.69 -3.56 9.76
C ILE A 239 -22.63 -2.83 10.59
N ALA A 240 -22.35 -1.57 10.30
CA ALA A 240 -21.41 -0.75 11.07
C ALA A 240 -21.82 -0.66 12.54
N ASP A 241 -23.08 -0.36 12.81
CA ASP A 241 -23.65 -0.29 14.17
C ASP A 241 -23.53 -1.64 14.89
N LYS A 242 -23.84 -2.75 14.22
CA LYS A 242 -23.73 -4.10 14.77
C LYS A 242 -22.31 -4.42 15.28
N TYR A 243 -21.28 -3.96 14.59
CA TYR A 243 -19.89 -4.21 14.94
C TYR A 243 -19.25 -3.06 15.75
N GLY A 244 -19.96 -1.98 16.03
CA GLY A 244 -19.40 -0.77 16.66
C GLY A 244 -18.28 -0.13 15.82
N LYS A 245 -18.45 -0.15 14.49
CA LYS A 245 -17.49 0.37 13.51
C LYS A 245 -18.10 1.48 12.67
N THR A 246 -17.29 2.17 11.88
CA THR A 246 -17.79 3.14 10.90
C THR A 246 -18.14 2.45 9.57
N ALA A 247 -19.02 3.06 8.78
CA ALA A 247 -19.33 2.61 7.42
C ALA A 247 -18.04 2.46 6.57
N ALA A 248 -17.08 3.38 6.70
CA ALA A 248 -15.79 3.31 6.02
C ALA A 248 -15.01 2.05 6.42
N GLN A 249 -15.00 1.68 7.70
CA GLN A 249 -14.33 0.47 8.16
C GLN A 249 -15.00 -0.80 7.63
N VAL A 250 -16.34 -0.82 7.56
CA VAL A 250 -17.09 -1.93 6.98
C VAL A 250 -16.75 -2.12 5.51
N LEU A 251 -16.72 -1.05 4.72
CA LEU A 251 -16.38 -1.11 3.29
C LEU A 251 -14.94 -1.59 3.04
N ILE A 252 -13.98 -1.12 3.83
CA ILE A 252 -12.58 -1.57 3.74
C ILE A 252 -12.47 -3.05 4.15
N ASN A 253 -13.11 -3.45 5.26
CA ASN A 253 -13.10 -4.82 5.75
C ASN A 253 -13.72 -5.79 4.73
N TRP A 254 -14.86 -5.43 4.13
CA TRP A 254 -15.49 -6.22 3.07
C TRP A 254 -14.53 -6.49 1.91
N SER A 255 -13.84 -5.47 1.43
CA SER A 255 -12.89 -5.62 0.32
C SER A 255 -11.69 -6.49 0.71
N ALA A 256 -11.18 -6.30 1.92
CA ALA A 256 -10.07 -7.11 2.45
C ALA A 256 -10.48 -8.58 2.68
N ALA A 257 -11.69 -8.84 3.17
CA ALA A 257 -12.24 -10.20 3.37
C ALA A 257 -12.38 -10.97 2.03
N ARG A 258 -12.56 -10.28 0.92
CA ARG A 258 -12.55 -10.87 -0.44
C ARG A 258 -11.14 -11.14 -0.98
N GLY A 259 -10.10 -10.90 -0.17
CA GLY A 259 -8.70 -11.14 -0.51
C GLY A 259 -8.06 -10.02 -1.34
N ASN A 260 -8.67 -8.84 -1.40
CA ASN A 260 -8.10 -7.69 -2.09
C ASN A 260 -7.06 -6.96 -1.24
N VAL A 261 -6.13 -6.30 -1.88
CA VAL A 261 -5.36 -5.19 -1.31
C VAL A 261 -6.24 -3.94 -1.40
N VAL A 262 -6.35 -3.15 -0.34
CA VAL A 262 -7.33 -2.05 -0.26
C VAL A 262 -6.62 -0.72 -0.13
N LEU A 263 -7.04 0.26 -0.94
CA LEU A 263 -6.37 1.55 -1.11
C LEU A 263 -7.27 2.74 -0.65
N PRO A 264 -7.61 2.86 0.65
CA PRO A 264 -8.30 4.04 1.13
C PRO A 264 -7.40 5.27 1.03
N LYS A 265 -7.97 6.41 0.61
CA LYS A 265 -7.29 7.71 0.57
C LYS A 265 -7.80 8.61 1.68
N SER A 266 -6.89 9.19 2.44
CA SER A 266 -7.19 10.29 3.37
C SER A 266 -5.97 11.19 3.59
N LEU A 267 -6.22 12.47 3.90
CA LEU A 267 -5.22 13.42 4.42
C LEU A 267 -5.48 13.74 5.90
N THR A 268 -6.57 13.23 6.47
CA THR A 268 -6.95 13.46 7.87
C THR A 268 -6.38 12.34 8.74
N THR A 269 -5.51 12.68 9.68
CA THR A 269 -4.82 11.72 10.57
C THR A 269 -5.78 10.75 11.28
N SER A 270 -6.90 11.23 11.82
CA SER A 270 -7.88 10.37 12.50
C SER A 270 -8.53 9.36 11.56
N ARG A 271 -8.83 9.75 10.31
CA ARG A 271 -9.36 8.83 9.29
C ARG A 271 -8.31 7.83 8.82
N ILE A 272 -7.05 8.25 8.67
CA ILE A 272 -5.93 7.36 8.35
C ILE A 272 -5.82 6.26 9.40
N GLN A 273 -5.81 6.62 10.68
CA GLN A 273 -5.77 5.68 11.80
C GLN A 273 -7.00 4.76 11.84
N SER A 274 -8.20 5.31 11.64
CA SER A 274 -9.45 4.56 11.62
C SER A 274 -9.49 3.55 10.46
N ASN A 275 -9.05 3.94 9.26
CA ASN A 275 -9.02 3.08 8.09
C ASN A 275 -8.08 1.87 8.28
N LEU A 276 -6.93 2.05 8.94
CA LEU A 276 -6.03 0.92 9.22
C LEU A 276 -6.68 -0.11 10.15
N ARG A 277 -7.47 0.35 11.12
CA ARG A 277 -8.20 -0.52 12.07
C ARG A 277 -9.38 -1.25 11.46
N SER A 278 -9.60 -1.13 10.16
CA SER A 278 -10.65 -1.88 9.45
C SER A 278 -10.39 -3.38 9.44
N LEU A 279 -9.17 -3.83 9.73
CA LEU A 279 -8.82 -5.25 9.82
C LEU A 279 -8.87 -5.80 11.26
N ASP A 280 -9.23 -4.98 12.25
CA ASP A 280 -9.28 -5.39 13.67
C ASP A 280 -10.55 -6.19 14.04
N PHE A 281 -11.41 -6.47 13.09
CA PHE A 281 -12.64 -7.24 13.30
C PHE A 281 -12.94 -8.13 12.09
N CYS A 282 -13.74 -9.17 12.32
CA CYS A 282 -14.20 -10.07 11.27
C CYS A 282 -15.72 -9.95 11.15
N MET A 283 -16.23 -9.71 9.95
CA MET A 283 -17.64 -9.76 9.67
C MET A 283 -18.11 -11.21 9.48
N ALA A 284 -19.32 -11.52 9.93
CA ALA A 284 -19.96 -12.80 9.67
C ALA A 284 -20.25 -12.96 8.17
N ALA A 285 -20.27 -14.21 7.69
CA ALA A 285 -20.53 -14.50 6.28
C ALA A 285 -21.88 -13.94 5.79
N ASP A 286 -22.92 -13.98 6.62
CA ASP A 286 -24.24 -13.42 6.29
C ASP A 286 -24.21 -11.90 6.10
N ASP A 287 -23.36 -11.18 6.85
CA ASP A 287 -23.25 -9.73 6.69
C ASP A 287 -22.42 -9.39 5.44
N ILE A 288 -21.40 -10.19 5.12
CA ILE A 288 -20.69 -10.08 3.85
C ILE A 288 -21.65 -10.32 2.68
N ALA A 289 -22.50 -11.35 2.74
CA ALA A 289 -23.49 -11.66 1.72
C ALA A 289 -24.51 -10.52 1.52
N LYS A 290 -24.95 -9.84 2.60
CA LYS A 290 -25.81 -8.66 2.49
C LYS A 290 -25.13 -7.52 1.74
N ILE A 291 -23.83 -7.31 1.97
CA ILE A 291 -23.04 -6.31 1.26
C ILE A 291 -22.85 -6.73 -0.20
N ASP A 292 -22.57 -8.00 -0.46
CA ASP A 292 -22.47 -8.55 -1.82
C ASP A 292 -23.75 -8.33 -2.63
N ALA A 293 -24.92 -8.44 -1.99
CA ALA A 293 -26.23 -8.19 -2.62
C ALA A 293 -26.45 -6.72 -3.04
N LEU A 294 -25.63 -5.77 -2.59
CA LEU A 294 -25.65 -4.37 -3.06
C LEU A 294 -25.04 -4.21 -4.45
N GLY A 295 -24.49 -5.30 -5.00
CA GLY A 295 -23.77 -5.34 -6.25
C GLY A 295 -24.52 -4.71 -7.40
N SER A 296 -23.87 -3.72 -8.00
CA SER A 296 -24.22 -3.13 -9.29
C SER A 296 -22.90 -2.72 -9.94
N GLU A 297 -22.85 -2.57 -11.25
CA GLU A 297 -21.65 -2.09 -11.95
C GLU A 297 -21.61 -0.55 -12.01
N ASN A 298 -21.82 0.10 -10.87
CA ASN A 298 -21.82 1.56 -10.76
C ASN A 298 -20.41 2.09 -10.47
N TYR A 299 -19.67 2.42 -11.51
CA TYR A 299 -18.39 3.13 -11.38
C TYR A 299 -18.59 4.55 -10.83
N VAL A 300 -17.80 4.90 -9.81
CA VAL A 300 -17.78 6.26 -9.27
C VAL A 300 -16.61 7.11 -9.82
N THR A 301 -15.68 6.49 -10.55
CA THR A 301 -14.49 7.16 -11.06
C THR A 301 -14.64 7.73 -12.48
N GLY A 302 -15.80 7.57 -13.10
CA GLY A 302 -16.13 8.14 -14.41
C GLY A 302 -15.58 7.33 -15.58
N SER A 303 -15.77 7.86 -16.82
CA SER A 303 -15.53 7.15 -18.08
C SER A 303 -14.08 6.80 -18.40
N MET A 304 -13.09 7.31 -17.67
CA MET A 304 -11.67 6.99 -17.92
C MET A 304 -11.34 5.51 -17.69
N HIS A 305 -12.20 4.80 -17.01
CA HIS A 305 -11.98 3.41 -16.60
C HIS A 305 -13.05 2.45 -17.07
N LYS A 306 -13.88 2.87 -18.03
CA LYS A 306 -14.65 1.91 -18.82
C LYS A 306 -13.65 1.11 -19.65
N SER A 307 -12.97 0.17 -18.98
CA SER A 307 -12.33 -0.91 -19.70
C SER A 307 -13.42 -1.50 -20.58
N LYS A 308 -13.30 -1.34 -21.88
CA LYS A 308 -14.12 -2.09 -22.82
C LYS A 308 -13.84 -3.56 -22.53
N ASP A 309 -14.82 -4.22 -21.92
CA ASP A 309 -14.80 -5.66 -21.77
C ASP A 309 -14.80 -6.34 -23.14
#